data_89b8714b4512d9c3a2ca487bdd668241
#
_entry.id   89b8714b4512d9c3a2ca487bdd668241
#
_cell.length_a   1.000
_cell.length_b   1.000
_cell.length_c   1.000
_cell.angle_alpha   90.00
_cell.angle_beta   90.00
_cell.angle_gamma   90.00
#
_symmetry.space_group_name_H-M   'P 1'
#
loop_
_entity.id
_entity.type
_entity.pdbx_description
1 polymer ?
#
loop_
_entity_poly.entity_id
_entity_poly.type
_entity_poly.pdbx_seq_one_letter_code
_entity_poly.pdbx_strand_id
1 'polypeptide(L)'
;MNPALQRFETDHGARVYRIPLEVFPGFWGFAHLVLADGFRALVDCGSGLDSSNTGLERGLATVADAYGEDAGWRRLTHVLITHGHIDHFGGLPFVRSRSDAPVGVHELDRRVLTRYEERVRLVTLRLRAYLVEAGVAPEQQATILELYRVHKQLFNSVPVDLTYEAEGMRLGPVTFTHVPGHCPGQVVMQIDDLLLAGDHVLSEITPHQSPESLSDNTGLGHYLESLERIRPLAANVRLTLGGHQDPVRDLAARLDAIRLAHQNRLRAVLELLDEPQTISEIASRLFPEVRGYNVLLALEETGAHVEYLAQRAQIGWENLEATDGGCPVPLRYVRVDGPALS
;
A
#
# COMPACT_ATOMS: atom_id res chain seq x y z
N MET A 1 19.49 -0.15 -13.21
CA MET A 1 19.03 0.39 -14.52
C MET A 1 17.67 1.00 -14.30
N ASN A 2 17.36 2.14 -14.94
CA ASN A 2 16.03 2.72 -14.88
C ASN A 2 15.04 1.79 -15.62
N PRO A 3 13.85 1.52 -15.06
CA PRO A 3 12.85 0.70 -15.75
C PRO A 3 12.41 1.38 -17.06
N ALA A 4 12.06 0.57 -18.05
CA ALA A 4 11.55 1.06 -19.32
C ALA A 4 10.02 1.02 -19.35
N LEU A 5 9.40 1.88 -20.17
CA LEU A 5 7.98 1.80 -20.48
C LEU A 5 7.68 0.46 -21.15
N GLN A 6 6.61 -0.19 -20.71
CA GLN A 6 6.17 -1.49 -21.21
C GLN A 6 4.73 -1.39 -21.75
N ARG A 7 4.44 -2.09 -22.85
CA ARG A 7 3.09 -2.21 -23.42
C ARG A 7 2.61 -3.65 -23.26
N PHE A 8 1.39 -3.77 -22.81
CA PHE A 8 0.65 -5.04 -22.71
C PHE A 8 -0.68 -4.90 -23.45
N GLU A 9 -1.16 -5.99 -24.00
CA GLU A 9 -2.45 -6.05 -24.67
C GLU A 9 -3.26 -7.21 -24.07
N THR A 10 -4.53 -6.97 -23.77
CA THR A 10 -5.43 -7.99 -23.23
C THR A 10 -6.03 -8.85 -24.34
N ASP A 11 -6.61 -9.98 -23.97
CA ASP A 11 -7.26 -10.90 -24.91
C ASP A 11 -8.43 -10.24 -25.70
N HIS A 12 -9.02 -9.16 -25.16
CA HIS A 12 -10.10 -8.42 -25.82
C HIS A 12 -9.64 -7.08 -26.41
N GLY A 13 -8.31 -6.86 -26.52
CA GLY A 13 -7.74 -5.73 -27.25
C GLY A 13 -7.61 -4.43 -26.46
N ALA A 14 -7.83 -4.44 -25.14
CA ALA A 14 -7.43 -3.30 -24.31
C ALA A 14 -5.91 -3.22 -24.24
N ARG A 15 -5.35 -2.01 -24.30
CA ARG A 15 -3.91 -1.77 -24.22
C ARG A 15 -3.56 -1.11 -22.90
N VAL A 16 -2.58 -1.67 -22.20
CA VAL A 16 -2.09 -1.17 -20.93
C VAL A 16 -0.63 -0.78 -21.07
N TYR A 17 -0.33 0.49 -20.83
CA TYR A 17 1.02 1.03 -20.83
C TYR A 17 1.48 1.24 -19.40
N ARG A 18 2.53 0.53 -19.02
CA ARG A 18 3.16 0.63 -17.69
C ARG A 18 4.27 1.67 -17.75
N ILE A 19 4.05 2.82 -17.11
CA ILE A 19 4.90 4.02 -17.19
C ILE A 19 5.76 4.09 -15.92
N PRO A 20 7.10 3.99 -16.03
CA PRO A 20 7.98 4.06 -14.87
C PRO A 20 8.10 5.49 -14.35
N LEU A 21 8.01 5.65 -13.03
CA LEU A 21 8.11 6.90 -12.31
C LEU A 21 9.15 6.77 -11.20
N GLU A 22 10.11 7.67 -11.12
CA GLU A 22 10.94 7.78 -9.93
C GLU A 22 10.13 8.54 -8.87
N VAL A 23 9.40 7.77 -8.06
CA VAL A 23 8.46 8.32 -7.06
C VAL A 23 9.17 8.93 -5.85
N PHE A 24 10.32 8.40 -5.47
CA PHE A 24 11.27 9.00 -4.54
C PHE A 24 12.69 8.77 -5.06
N PRO A 25 13.71 9.49 -4.57
CA PRO A 25 15.09 9.32 -5.04
C PRO A 25 15.54 7.85 -4.96
N GLY A 26 15.81 7.24 -6.12
CA GLY A 26 16.22 5.84 -6.26
C GLY A 26 15.10 4.82 -6.07
N PHE A 27 13.87 5.23 -5.80
CA PHE A 27 12.71 4.33 -5.65
C PHE A 27 11.71 4.51 -6.78
N TRP A 28 11.43 3.41 -7.47
CA TRP A 28 10.61 3.38 -8.68
C TRP A 28 9.20 2.81 -8.41
N GLY A 29 8.20 3.52 -8.90
CA GLY A 29 6.82 3.06 -9.00
C GLY A 29 6.34 3.12 -10.44
N PHE A 30 5.09 2.75 -10.68
CA PHE A 30 4.49 2.73 -12.00
C PHE A 30 3.08 3.32 -11.98
N ALA A 31 2.82 4.21 -12.95
CA ALA A 31 1.47 4.52 -13.37
C ALA A 31 1.10 3.62 -14.56
N HIS A 32 -0.20 3.39 -14.77
CA HIS A 32 -0.67 2.62 -15.90
C HIS A 32 -1.67 3.44 -16.73
N LEU A 33 -1.44 3.54 -18.03
CA LEU A 33 -2.44 4.08 -18.95
C LEU A 33 -3.19 2.92 -19.58
N VAL A 34 -4.50 2.87 -19.33
CA VAL A 34 -5.43 1.86 -19.87
C VAL A 34 -6.20 2.47 -21.01
N LEU A 35 -6.09 1.87 -22.19
CA LEU A 35 -6.79 2.29 -23.41
C LEU A 35 -7.69 1.15 -23.89
N ALA A 36 -9.00 1.39 -23.89
CA ALA A 36 -10.01 0.52 -24.48
C ALA A 36 -10.98 1.38 -25.32
N ASP A 37 -11.97 0.78 -25.96
CA ASP A 37 -12.89 1.50 -26.80
C ASP A 37 -13.63 2.64 -26.05
N GLY A 38 -13.33 3.87 -26.41
CA GLY A 38 -13.85 5.07 -25.75
C GLY A 38 -13.35 5.33 -24.30
N PHE A 39 -12.62 4.39 -23.69
CA PHE A 39 -12.13 4.46 -22.33
C PHE A 39 -10.61 4.73 -22.29
N ARG A 40 -10.20 5.75 -21.53
CA ARG A 40 -8.80 6.16 -21.36
C ARG A 40 -8.56 6.51 -19.90
N ALA A 41 -8.08 5.56 -19.11
CA ALA A 41 -7.84 5.76 -17.69
C ALA A 41 -6.36 5.81 -17.36
N LEU A 42 -5.96 6.82 -16.61
CA LEU A 42 -4.68 6.83 -15.91
C LEU A 42 -4.88 6.20 -14.54
N VAL A 43 -4.19 5.08 -14.28
CA VAL A 43 -4.21 4.37 -12.98
C VAL A 43 -2.95 4.72 -12.24
N ASP A 44 -3.09 5.33 -11.07
CA ASP A 44 -2.07 5.97 -10.26
C ASP A 44 -1.33 7.09 -11.01
N CYS A 45 -0.64 7.95 -10.27
CA CYS A 45 0.00 9.13 -10.84
C CYS A 45 1.31 9.53 -10.16
N GLY A 46 1.88 8.61 -9.38
CA GLY A 46 3.15 8.82 -8.70
C GLY A 46 3.07 9.76 -7.50
N SER A 47 4.23 10.21 -7.03
CA SER A 47 4.37 10.99 -5.80
C SER A 47 4.10 12.48 -5.95
N GLY A 48 4.09 13.02 -7.17
CA GLY A 48 3.99 14.47 -7.39
C GLY A 48 5.32 15.23 -7.25
N LEU A 49 6.42 14.57 -6.92
CA LEU A 49 7.75 15.16 -6.99
C LEU A 49 8.16 15.40 -8.46
N ASP A 50 9.06 16.35 -8.70
CA ASP A 50 9.45 16.76 -10.06
C ASP A 50 9.94 15.58 -10.93
N SER A 51 10.71 14.63 -10.36
CA SER A 51 11.15 13.41 -11.06
C SER A 51 9.97 12.55 -11.50
N SER A 52 9.00 12.35 -10.59
CA SER A 52 7.79 11.56 -10.81
C SER A 52 6.89 12.21 -11.86
N ASN A 53 6.62 13.52 -11.72
CA ASN A 53 5.81 14.30 -12.68
C ASN A 53 6.44 14.31 -14.09
N THR A 54 7.76 14.52 -14.17
CA THR A 54 8.51 14.48 -15.44
C THR A 54 8.45 13.08 -16.06
N GLY A 55 8.55 12.03 -15.24
CA GLY A 55 8.41 10.64 -15.68
C GLY A 55 7.04 10.38 -16.29
N LEU A 56 5.98 10.83 -15.63
CA LEU A 56 4.60 10.68 -16.10
C LEU A 56 4.35 11.42 -17.41
N GLU A 57 4.79 12.69 -17.50
CA GLU A 57 4.65 13.49 -18.72
C GLU A 57 5.38 12.86 -19.90
N ARG A 58 6.64 12.44 -19.70
CA ARG A 58 7.44 11.74 -20.71
C ARG A 58 6.79 10.40 -21.11
N GLY A 59 6.26 9.67 -20.15
CA GLY A 59 5.59 8.39 -20.39
C GLY A 59 4.38 8.55 -21.32
N LEU A 60 3.47 9.49 -21.03
CA LEU A 60 2.30 9.76 -21.89
C LEU A 60 2.71 10.25 -23.28
N ALA A 61 3.71 11.15 -23.37
CA ALA A 61 4.26 11.59 -24.66
C ALA A 61 4.84 10.40 -25.46
N THR A 62 5.59 9.52 -24.80
CA THR A 62 6.14 8.31 -25.46
C THR A 62 5.03 7.40 -25.97
N VAL A 63 3.94 7.22 -25.21
CA VAL A 63 2.78 6.43 -25.67
C VAL A 63 2.14 7.06 -26.90
N ALA A 64 1.99 8.37 -26.93
CA ALA A 64 1.44 9.07 -28.09
C ALA A 64 2.38 8.97 -29.31
N ASP A 65 3.64 9.29 -29.15
CA ASP A 65 4.59 9.47 -30.27
C ASP A 65 5.10 8.13 -30.81
N ALA A 66 5.48 7.19 -29.93
CA ALA A 66 6.09 5.93 -30.36
C ALA A 66 5.08 4.84 -30.69
N TYR A 67 3.88 4.88 -30.09
CA TYR A 67 2.83 3.89 -30.32
C TYR A 67 1.64 4.41 -31.10
N GLY A 68 1.61 5.74 -31.41
CA GLY A 68 0.53 6.35 -32.19
C GLY A 68 -0.81 6.40 -31.45
N GLU A 69 -0.81 6.37 -30.13
CA GLU A 69 -2.03 6.33 -29.32
C GLU A 69 -2.54 7.74 -29.01
N ASP A 70 -3.85 7.86 -28.86
CA ASP A 70 -4.49 9.09 -28.41
C ASP A 70 -4.40 9.20 -26.87
N ALA A 71 -3.17 9.44 -26.37
CA ALA A 71 -2.78 9.40 -24.97
C ALA A 71 -2.60 10.79 -24.32
N GLY A 72 -3.11 11.85 -24.95
CA GLY A 72 -2.99 13.23 -24.44
C GLY A 72 -3.78 13.46 -23.15
N TRP A 73 -3.31 14.38 -22.31
CA TRP A 73 -3.92 14.73 -21.01
C TRP A 73 -5.44 15.02 -21.10
N ARG A 74 -5.85 15.79 -22.12
CA ARG A 74 -7.27 16.15 -22.35
C ARG A 74 -8.11 15.00 -22.90
N ARG A 75 -7.47 13.89 -23.22
CA ARG A 75 -8.15 12.70 -23.76
C ARG A 75 -8.45 11.68 -22.65
N LEU A 76 -7.88 11.86 -21.46
CA LEU A 76 -8.20 11.03 -20.32
C LEU A 76 -9.69 11.14 -19.99
N THR A 77 -10.31 10.01 -19.80
CA THR A 77 -11.71 9.90 -19.35
C THR A 77 -11.81 9.72 -17.85
N HIS A 78 -10.77 9.16 -17.22
CA HIS A 78 -10.71 8.89 -15.79
C HIS A 78 -9.27 8.94 -15.27
N VAL A 79 -9.12 9.27 -13.99
CA VAL A 79 -7.91 9.04 -13.20
C VAL A 79 -8.32 8.16 -12.02
N LEU A 80 -7.75 6.97 -11.93
CA LEU A 80 -8.15 5.95 -10.96
C LEU A 80 -6.99 5.69 -9.99
N ILE A 81 -7.26 5.75 -8.69
CA ILE A 81 -6.24 5.55 -7.65
C ILE A 81 -6.42 4.19 -7.01
N THR A 82 -5.35 3.37 -7.00
CA THR A 82 -5.39 2.03 -6.42
C THR A 82 -5.53 2.07 -4.91
N HIS A 83 -4.86 3.02 -4.25
CA HIS A 83 -4.89 3.19 -2.79
C HIS A 83 -4.31 4.53 -2.32
N GLY A 84 -4.47 4.84 -1.03
CA GLY A 84 -4.16 6.12 -0.41
C GLY A 84 -2.70 6.35 -0.01
N HIS A 85 -1.70 5.74 -0.67
CA HIS A 85 -0.29 6.09 -0.46
C HIS A 85 0.17 7.18 -1.41
N ILE A 86 1.06 8.05 -0.93
CA ILE A 86 1.47 9.26 -1.63
C ILE A 86 2.18 9.00 -2.96
N ASP A 87 2.89 7.91 -3.09
CA ASP A 87 3.57 7.50 -4.32
C ASP A 87 2.61 6.95 -5.40
N HIS A 88 1.32 6.88 -5.09
CA HIS A 88 0.24 6.53 -6.01
C HIS A 88 -0.66 7.72 -6.35
N PHE A 89 -1.07 8.53 -5.34
CA PHE A 89 -1.97 9.66 -5.57
C PHE A 89 -1.31 11.04 -5.50
N GLY A 90 -0.07 11.15 -5.03
CA GLY A 90 0.60 12.45 -4.77
C GLY A 90 0.75 13.33 -6.02
N GLY A 91 0.77 12.75 -7.21
CA GLY A 91 0.78 13.44 -8.50
C GLY A 91 -0.56 14.04 -8.93
N LEU A 92 -1.65 13.85 -8.19
CA LEU A 92 -2.98 14.36 -8.58
C LEU A 92 -3.03 15.88 -8.81
N PRO A 93 -2.39 16.77 -8.03
CA PRO A 93 -2.34 18.19 -8.34
C PRO A 93 -1.73 18.50 -9.71
N PHE A 94 -0.68 17.76 -10.07
CA PHE A 94 -0.04 17.89 -11.38
C PHE A 94 -0.97 17.40 -12.51
N VAL A 95 -1.63 16.25 -12.34
CA VAL A 95 -2.61 15.71 -13.30
C VAL A 95 -3.79 16.67 -13.49
N ARG A 96 -4.36 17.17 -12.38
CA ARG A 96 -5.48 18.11 -12.40
C ARG A 96 -5.14 19.45 -13.09
N SER A 97 -3.89 19.87 -13.10
CA SER A 97 -3.48 21.06 -13.85
C SER A 97 -3.49 20.86 -15.38
N ARG A 98 -3.65 19.64 -15.86
CA ARG A 98 -3.56 19.23 -17.28
C ARG A 98 -4.79 18.52 -17.81
N SER A 99 -5.61 17.95 -16.94
CA SER A 99 -6.77 17.12 -17.29
C SER A 99 -7.95 17.43 -16.36
N ASP A 100 -9.14 17.48 -16.96
CA ASP A 100 -10.42 17.59 -16.25
C ASP A 100 -11.06 16.20 -15.98
N ALA A 101 -10.33 15.12 -16.26
CA ALA A 101 -10.81 13.76 -16.03
C ALA A 101 -11.18 13.53 -14.56
N PRO A 102 -12.35 12.93 -14.27
CA PRO A 102 -12.78 12.65 -12.91
C PRO A 102 -11.81 11.69 -12.20
N VAL A 103 -11.54 11.98 -10.92
CA VAL A 103 -10.69 11.17 -10.05
C VAL A 103 -11.54 10.22 -9.24
N GLY A 104 -11.25 8.93 -9.37
CA GLY A 104 -11.88 7.84 -8.63
C GLY A 104 -10.95 7.21 -7.59
N VAL A 105 -11.54 6.82 -6.45
CA VAL A 105 -10.86 6.08 -5.38
C VAL A 105 -11.89 5.23 -4.63
N HIS A 106 -11.46 4.21 -3.89
CA HIS A 106 -12.31 3.47 -2.96
C HIS A 106 -12.78 4.40 -1.82
N GLU A 107 -14.02 4.23 -1.34
CA GLU A 107 -14.63 5.09 -0.33
C GLU A 107 -13.77 5.23 0.94
N LEU A 108 -13.16 4.14 1.42
CA LEU A 108 -12.34 4.13 2.63
C LEU A 108 -11.05 4.96 2.49
N ASP A 109 -10.54 5.14 1.27
CA ASP A 109 -9.37 6.00 1.02
C ASP A 109 -9.76 7.42 0.59
N ARG A 110 -11.05 7.70 0.34
CA ARG A 110 -11.52 9.04 -0.03
C ARG A 110 -11.07 10.10 0.98
N ARG A 111 -11.20 9.82 2.29
CA ARG A 111 -10.77 10.75 3.35
C ARG A 111 -9.26 10.99 3.33
N VAL A 112 -8.47 9.98 2.96
CA VAL A 112 -7.00 10.11 2.83
C VAL A 112 -6.66 11.20 1.84
N LEU A 113 -7.34 11.24 0.69
CA LEU A 113 -7.08 12.21 -0.38
C LEU A 113 -7.73 13.58 -0.06
N THR A 114 -8.98 13.60 0.41
CA THR A 114 -9.77 14.85 0.56
C THR A 114 -9.54 15.59 1.87
N ARG A 115 -8.98 14.92 2.89
CA ARG A 115 -8.69 15.45 4.24
C ARG A 115 -7.29 15.04 4.69
N TYR A 116 -6.33 15.15 3.79
CA TYR A 116 -4.97 14.63 3.99
C TYR A 116 -4.30 15.22 5.25
N GLU A 117 -4.33 16.53 5.42
CA GLU A 117 -3.69 17.22 6.55
C GLU A 117 -4.32 16.82 7.90
N GLU A 118 -5.65 16.64 7.92
CA GLU A 118 -6.39 16.17 9.10
C GLU A 118 -5.98 14.73 9.44
N ARG A 119 -5.91 13.85 8.42
CA ARG A 119 -5.47 12.47 8.59
C ARG A 119 -4.05 12.39 9.13
N VAL A 120 -3.11 13.15 8.57
CA VAL A 120 -1.72 13.19 9.06
C VAL A 120 -1.64 13.56 10.54
N ARG A 121 -2.46 14.54 11.00
CA ARG A 121 -2.52 14.91 12.42
C ARG A 121 -3.05 13.76 13.29
N LEU A 122 -4.13 13.11 12.87
CA LEU A 122 -4.72 11.99 13.61
C LEU A 122 -3.76 10.80 13.69
N VAL A 123 -3.13 10.42 12.57
CA VAL A 123 -2.15 9.33 12.55
C VAL A 123 -0.93 9.70 13.42
N THR A 124 -0.48 10.96 13.39
CA THR A 124 0.63 11.40 14.27
C THR A 124 0.29 11.24 15.75
N LEU A 125 -0.97 11.50 16.15
CA LEU A 125 -1.40 11.29 17.55
C LEU A 125 -1.39 9.80 17.92
N ARG A 126 -1.94 8.94 17.07
CA ARG A 126 -1.92 7.47 17.28
C ARG A 126 -0.48 6.95 17.29
N LEU A 127 0.35 7.42 16.36
CA LEU A 127 1.76 7.02 16.26
C LEU A 127 2.56 7.38 17.54
N ARG A 128 2.30 8.53 18.16
CA ARG A 128 2.95 8.88 19.44
C ARG A 128 2.66 7.86 20.54
N ALA A 129 1.38 7.49 20.69
CA ALA A 129 1.00 6.47 21.67
C ALA A 129 1.63 5.12 21.32
N TYR A 130 1.53 4.72 20.06
CA TYR A 130 2.11 3.47 19.56
C TYR A 130 3.61 3.36 19.80
N LEU A 131 4.40 4.42 19.55
CA LEU A 131 5.85 4.39 19.78
C LEU A 131 6.21 4.19 21.25
N VAL A 132 5.40 4.73 22.18
CA VAL A 132 5.58 4.47 23.63
C VAL A 132 5.23 3.01 23.93
N GLU A 133 4.07 2.54 23.49
CA GLU A 133 3.60 1.15 23.70
C GLU A 133 4.55 0.13 23.06
N ALA A 134 5.12 0.47 21.90
CA ALA A 134 6.12 -0.36 21.23
C ALA A 134 7.47 -0.42 21.96
N GLY A 135 7.67 0.37 23.03
CA GLY A 135 8.92 0.40 23.82
C GLY A 135 10.07 1.12 23.12
N VAL A 136 9.78 2.08 22.23
CA VAL A 136 10.81 2.89 21.56
C VAL A 136 11.37 3.93 22.55
N ALA A 137 12.70 4.10 22.58
CA ALA A 137 13.34 5.07 23.46
C ALA A 137 12.91 6.53 23.13
N PRO A 138 12.73 7.42 24.12
CA PRO A 138 12.18 8.77 23.92
C PRO A 138 12.92 9.60 22.85
N GLU A 139 14.24 9.51 22.78
CA GLU A 139 15.06 10.23 21.79
C GLU A 139 14.79 9.73 20.37
N GLN A 140 14.58 8.43 20.24
CA GLN A 140 14.25 7.80 18.95
C GLN A 140 12.81 8.10 18.53
N GLN A 141 11.84 8.15 19.48
CA GLN A 141 10.47 8.57 19.22
C GLN A 141 10.43 9.96 18.58
N ALA A 142 11.17 10.93 19.14
CA ALA A 142 11.23 12.29 18.60
C ALA A 142 11.77 12.32 17.17
N THR A 143 12.81 11.55 16.89
CA THR A 143 13.40 11.43 15.55
C THR A 143 12.40 10.81 14.54
N ILE A 144 11.72 9.72 14.90
CA ILE A 144 10.75 9.05 14.06
C ILE A 144 9.56 9.98 13.73
N LEU A 145 9.02 10.67 14.74
CA LEU A 145 7.90 11.61 14.57
C LEU A 145 8.28 12.79 13.68
N GLU A 146 9.51 13.31 13.80
CA GLU A 146 9.98 14.39 12.94
C GLU A 146 10.17 13.91 11.48
N LEU A 147 10.77 12.75 11.26
CA LEU A 147 10.89 12.14 9.94
C LEU A 147 9.51 11.91 9.30
N TYR A 148 8.57 11.35 10.07
CA TYR A 148 7.19 11.16 9.60
C TYR A 148 6.55 12.49 9.19
N ARG A 149 6.67 13.52 10.04
CA ARG A 149 6.11 14.85 9.79
C ARG A 149 6.66 15.48 8.53
N VAL A 150 8.00 15.48 8.37
CA VAL A 150 8.68 16.09 7.21
C VAL A 150 8.23 15.42 5.91
N HIS A 151 8.18 14.09 5.86
CA HIS A 151 7.75 13.38 4.66
C HIS A 151 6.29 13.65 4.30
N LYS A 152 5.41 13.80 5.28
CA LYS A 152 3.97 14.01 5.03
C LYS A 152 3.58 15.47 4.74
N GLN A 153 4.38 16.46 5.13
CA GLN A 153 4.09 17.88 4.87
C GLN A 153 4.25 18.32 3.40
N LEU A 154 4.84 17.48 2.56
CA LEU A 154 5.03 17.76 1.13
C LEU A 154 3.73 17.64 0.31
N PHE A 155 2.65 17.13 0.89
CA PHE A 155 1.42 16.78 0.18
C PHE A 155 0.22 17.49 0.78
N ASN A 156 -0.81 17.71 -0.06
CA ASN A 156 -2.02 18.42 0.31
C ASN A 156 -3.26 17.62 -0.10
N SER A 157 -4.40 17.99 0.51
CA SER A 157 -5.71 17.46 0.15
C SER A 157 -6.03 17.69 -1.33
N VAL A 158 -6.64 16.69 -1.97
CA VAL A 158 -7.04 16.73 -3.38
C VAL A 158 -8.51 16.32 -3.50
N PRO A 159 -9.32 16.98 -4.35
CA PRO A 159 -10.69 16.56 -4.61
C PRO A 159 -10.77 15.16 -5.22
N VAL A 160 -11.80 14.42 -4.85
CA VAL A 160 -12.20 13.13 -5.43
C VAL A 160 -13.60 13.28 -5.99
N ASP A 161 -13.82 12.84 -7.23
CA ASP A 161 -15.08 13.05 -7.96
C ASP A 161 -16.04 11.87 -7.82
N LEU A 162 -15.50 10.64 -7.75
CA LEU A 162 -16.31 9.42 -7.64
C LEU A 162 -15.68 8.40 -6.69
N THR A 163 -16.49 7.48 -6.18
CA THR A 163 -16.01 6.29 -5.46
C THR A 163 -16.40 5.04 -6.24
N TYR A 164 -15.57 4.01 -6.16
CA TYR A 164 -15.80 2.77 -6.91
C TYR A 164 -17.07 2.05 -6.48
N GLU A 165 -17.46 2.18 -5.22
CA GLU A 165 -18.71 1.63 -4.68
C GLU A 165 -19.94 2.29 -5.32
N ALA A 166 -19.91 3.61 -5.53
CA ALA A 166 -20.99 4.34 -6.18
C ALA A 166 -21.16 3.90 -7.65
N GLU A 167 -20.08 3.46 -8.28
CA GLU A 167 -20.06 2.90 -9.64
C GLU A 167 -20.31 1.38 -9.69
N GLY A 168 -20.71 0.76 -8.56
CA GLY A 168 -20.95 -0.67 -8.47
C GLY A 168 -19.70 -1.53 -8.67
N MET A 169 -18.54 -1.03 -8.27
CA MET A 169 -17.23 -1.70 -8.40
C MET A 169 -16.88 -2.06 -9.84
N ARG A 170 -17.36 -1.27 -10.80
CA ARG A 170 -17.07 -1.43 -12.23
C ARG A 170 -17.11 -0.09 -12.96
N LEU A 171 -16.12 0.16 -13.83
CA LEU A 171 -16.05 1.36 -14.64
C LEU A 171 -15.49 1.01 -16.03
N GLY A 172 -16.34 1.09 -17.05
CA GLY A 172 -15.97 0.64 -18.39
C GLY A 172 -15.47 -0.81 -18.41
N PRO A 173 -14.24 -1.08 -18.89
CA PRO A 173 -13.66 -2.43 -18.92
C PRO A 173 -13.07 -2.85 -17.58
N VAL A 174 -12.99 -1.95 -16.58
CA VAL A 174 -12.33 -2.19 -15.31
C VAL A 174 -13.30 -2.74 -14.28
N THR A 175 -12.96 -3.86 -13.67
CA THR A 175 -13.64 -4.41 -12.48
C THR A 175 -12.75 -4.23 -11.27
N PHE A 176 -13.27 -3.66 -10.19
CA PHE A 176 -12.55 -3.43 -8.94
C PHE A 176 -12.83 -4.53 -7.94
N THR A 177 -11.81 -4.98 -7.23
CA THR A 177 -11.96 -5.83 -6.05
C THR A 177 -11.30 -5.14 -4.87
N HIS A 178 -12.07 -4.89 -3.80
CA HIS A 178 -11.56 -4.30 -2.57
C HIS A 178 -10.69 -5.30 -1.80
N VAL A 179 -9.47 -4.92 -1.46
CA VAL A 179 -8.43 -5.75 -0.85
C VAL A 179 -7.74 -5.01 0.29
N PRO A 180 -8.45 -4.74 1.40
CA PRO A 180 -7.90 -4.02 2.54
C PRO A 180 -6.75 -4.79 3.20
N GLY A 181 -5.94 -4.07 3.97
CA GLY A 181 -4.82 -4.61 4.74
C GLY A 181 -3.59 -3.72 4.62
N HIS A 182 -3.01 -3.56 3.43
CA HIS A 182 -1.93 -2.60 3.18
C HIS A 182 -2.42 -1.15 3.29
N CYS A 183 -3.59 -0.86 2.74
CA CYS A 183 -4.36 0.38 2.91
C CYS A 183 -5.85 0.05 3.12
N PRO A 184 -6.61 0.92 3.81
CA PRO A 184 -8.04 0.69 4.04
C PRO A 184 -8.85 0.53 2.77
N GLY A 185 -8.61 1.37 1.78
CA GLY A 185 -9.32 1.43 0.50
C GLY A 185 -8.56 0.82 -0.66
N GLN A 186 -7.56 -0.03 -0.42
CA GLN A 186 -6.83 -0.69 -1.50
C GLN A 186 -7.75 -1.50 -2.40
N VAL A 187 -7.61 -1.31 -3.71
CA VAL A 187 -8.28 -2.12 -4.73
C VAL A 187 -7.27 -2.75 -5.68
N VAL A 188 -7.62 -3.91 -6.23
CA VAL A 188 -7.04 -4.41 -7.47
C VAL A 188 -8.01 -4.18 -8.60
N MET A 189 -7.50 -3.92 -9.80
CA MET A 189 -8.27 -3.57 -10.99
C MET A 189 -8.04 -4.61 -12.07
N GLN A 190 -9.06 -5.40 -12.39
CA GLN A 190 -9.00 -6.39 -13.46
C GLN A 190 -9.48 -5.79 -14.77
N ILE A 191 -8.70 -5.98 -15.84
CA ILE A 191 -9.03 -5.65 -17.22
C ILE A 191 -8.78 -6.92 -18.02
N ASP A 192 -9.85 -7.63 -18.38
CA ASP A 192 -9.80 -8.94 -19.05
C ASP A 192 -8.85 -9.91 -18.31
N ASP A 193 -7.73 -10.29 -18.93
CA ASP A 193 -6.71 -11.20 -18.42
C ASP A 193 -5.52 -10.50 -17.73
N LEU A 194 -5.59 -9.18 -17.55
CA LEU A 194 -4.61 -8.39 -16.79
C LEU A 194 -5.17 -7.94 -15.45
N LEU A 195 -4.30 -7.94 -14.42
CA LEU A 195 -4.60 -7.43 -13.09
C LEU A 195 -3.63 -6.30 -12.73
N LEU A 196 -4.13 -5.09 -12.49
CA LEU A 196 -3.36 -4.01 -11.88
C LEU A 196 -3.54 -4.13 -10.36
N ALA A 197 -2.49 -4.51 -9.68
CA ALA A 197 -2.57 -4.91 -8.27
C ALA A 197 -2.24 -3.77 -7.28
N GLY A 198 -1.79 -2.60 -7.77
CA GLY A 198 -1.21 -1.60 -6.88
C GLY A 198 -0.16 -2.25 -5.98
N ASP A 199 -0.24 -1.98 -4.68
CA ASP A 199 0.68 -2.58 -3.72
C ASP A 199 0.09 -3.78 -2.97
N HIS A 200 -0.97 -4.40 -3.50
CA HIS A 200 -1.49 -5.63 -2.92
C HIS A 200 -0.64 -6.85 -3.27
N VAL A 201 -0.12 -6.92 -4.50
CA VAL A 201 0.76 -8.00 -4.96
C VAL A 201 1.99 -7.40 -5.66
N LEU A 202 3.16 -7.59 -5.08
CA LEU A 202 4.47 -7.23 -5.62
C LEU A 202 5.28 -8.49 -5.92
N SER A 203 6.20 -8.44 -6.90
CA SER A 203 6.87 -9.67 -7.40
C SER A 203 7.91 -10.25 -6.44
N GLU A 204 8.61 -9.43 -5.67
CA GLU A 204 9.74 -9.86 -4.85
C GLU A 204 9.47 -9.71 -3.36
N ILE A 205 9.10 -8.51 -2.92
CA ILE A 205 8.84 -8.22 -1.50
C ILE A 205 7.38 -8.48 -1.11
N THR A 206 7.13 -8.67 0.18
CA THR A 206 5.78 -8.56 0.74
C THR A 206 5.43 -7.08 0.91
N PRO A 207 4.23 -6.63 0.53
CA PRO A 207 3.76 -5.29 0.84
C PRO A 207 3.81 -5.01 2.35
N HIS A 208 4.22 -3.80 2.70
CA HIS A 208 4.30 -3.35 4.08
C HIS A 208 2.94 -3.43 4.78
N GLN A 209 2.93 -3.87 6.04
CA GLN A 209 1.74 -3.94 6.89
C GLN A 209 1.87 -2.99 8.08
N SER A 210 0.83 -2.20 8.32
CA SER A 210 0.70 -1.39 9.54
C SER A 210 -0.32 -2.01 10.49
N PRO A 211 -0.17 -1.89 11.82
CA PRO A 211 -1.19 -2.35 12.77
C PRO A 211 -2.52 -1.64 12.56
N GLU A 212 -3.62 -2.34 12.77
CA GLU A 212 -4.97 -1.77 12.72
C GLU A 212 -5.18 -0.67 13.79
N SER A 213 -4.47 -0.78 14.91
CA SER A 213 -4.43 0.26 15.95
C SER A 213 -3.94 1.63 15.44
N LEU A 214 -3.15 1.68 14.38
CA LEU A 214 -2.72 2.92 13.72
C LEU A 214 -3.70 3.41 12.65
N SER A 215 -4.35 2.50 11.94
CA SER A 215 -5.30 2.83 10.87
C SER A 215 -6.34 1.73 10.72
N ASP A 216 -7.60 2.07 10.88
CA ASP A 216 -8.72 1.13 10.78
C ASP A 216 -8.72 0.43 9.40
N ASN A 217 -9.08 -0.84 9.35
CA ASN A 217 -9.09 -1.70 8.14
C ASN A 217 -7.69 -1.93 7.49
N THR A 218 -6.61 -1.69 8.23
CA THR A 218 -5.26 -2.16 7.86
C THR A 218 -4.89 -3.38 8.68
N GLY A 219 -3.70 -3.91 8.46
CA GLY A 219 -3.15 -4.99 9.26
C GLY A 219 -3.15 -6.36 8.60
N LEU A 220 -2.37 -7.24 9.20
CA LEU A 220 -2.05 -8.54 8.61
C LEU A 220 -3.28 -9.44 8.42
N GLY A 221 -4.27 -9.37 9.33
CA GLY A 221 -5.50 -10.16 9.22
C GLY A 221 -6.27 -9.83 7.95
N HIS A 222 -6.58 -8.54 7.74
CA HIS A 222 -7.26 -8.05 6.55
C HIS A 222 -6.47 -8.35 5.27
N TYR A 223 -5.14 -8.22 5.33
CA TYR A 223 -4.29 -8.50 4.18
C TYR A 223 -4.32 -9.97 3.76
N LEU A 224 -4.19 -10.90 4.71
CA LEU A 224 -4.24 -12.34 4.44
C LEU A 224 -5.61 -12.78 3.89
N GLU A 225 -6.71 -12.24 4.43
CA GLU A 225 -8.06 -12.46 3.89
C GLU A 225 -8.21 -11.91 2.47
N SER A 226 -7.61 -10.75 2.20
CA SER A 226 -7.63 -10.14 0.88
C SER A 226 -6.82 -10.93 -0.16
N LEU A 227 -5.71 -11.57 0.22
CA LEU A 227 -4.99 -12.51 -0.66
C LEU A 227 -5.89 -13.68 -1.08
N GLU A 228 -6.66 -14.25 -0.13
CA GLU A 228 -7.60 -15.35 -0.44
C GLU A 228 -8.78 -14.85 -1.30
N ARG A 229 -9.24 -13.61 -1.10
CA ARG A 229 -10.33 -13.02 -1.89
C ARG A 229 -9.98 -12.92 -3.38
N ILE A 230 -8.73 -12.62 -3.72
CA ILE A 230 -8.30 -12.52 -5.12
C ILE A 230 -7.76 -13.83 -5.70
N ARG A 231 -7.57 -14.87 -4.90
CA ARG A 231 -7.06 -16.17 -5.36
C ARG A 231 -7.86 -16.75 -6.54
N PRO A 232 -9.20 -16.68 -6.58
CA PRO A 232 -9.98 -17.16 -7.73
C PRO A 232 -9.64 -16.45 -9.05
N LEU A 233 -9.14 -15.19 -9.00
CA LEU A 233 -8.75 -14.45 -10.20
C LEU A 233 -7.56 -15.10 -10.93
N ALA A 234 -6.72 -15.85 -10.22
CA ALA A 234 -5.55 -16.53 -10.79
C ALA A 234 -5.91 -17.50 -11.93
N ALA A 235 -7.15 -18.00 -11.96
CA ALA A 235 -7.61 -18.88 -13.05
C ALA A 235 -7.73 -18.16 -14.41
N ASN A 236 -7.95 -16.84 -14.40
CA ASN A 236 -8.22 -16.05 -15.60
C ASN A 236 -7.20 -14.92 -15.83
N VAL A 237 -6.35 -14.63 -14.85
CA VAL A 237 -5.33 -13.58 -14.92
C VAL A 237 -4.02 -14.17 -15.46
N ARG A 238 -3.62 -13.73 -16.63
CA ARG A 238 -2.34 -14.11 -17.27
C ARG A 238 -1.16 -13.32 -16.73
N LEU A 239 -1.41 -12.06 -16.31
CA LEU A 239 -0.34 -11.17 -15.89
C LEU A 239 -0.85 -10.21 -14.82
N THR A 240 -0.08 -10.06 -13.74
CA THR A 240 -0.35 -9.08 -12.68
C THR A 240 0.74 -8.01 -12.69
N LEU A 241 0.33 -6.74 -12.69
CA LEU A 241 1.18 -5.57 -12.69
C LEU A 241 1.06 -4.89 -11.32
N GLY A 242 2.11 -4.96 -10.51
CA GLY A 242 2.19 -4.24 -9.24
C GLY A 242 2.52 -2.76 -9.43
N GLY A 243 2.29 -1.96 -8.38
CA GLY A 243 2.70 -0.56 -8.31
C GLY A 243 4.23 -0.39 -8.33
N HIS A 244 4.96 -1.43 -7.92
CA HIS A 244 6.42 -1.50 -7.91
C HIS A 244 6.91 -2.82 -8.50
N GLN A 245 8.24 -2.92 -8.73
CA GLN A 245 8.97 -4.13 -9.16
C GLN A 245 8.50 -4.68 -10.53
N ASP A 246 8.82 -5.93 -10.83
CA ASP A 246 8.52 -6.55 -12.12
C ASP A 246 7.10 -7.16 -12.16
N PRO A 247 6.55 -7.41 -13.37
CA PRO A 247 5.28 -8.09 -13.53
C PRO A 247 5.30 -9.52 -12.99
N VAL A 248 4.19 -9.97 -12.37
CA VAL A 248 3.98 -11.33 -11.86
C VAL A 248 3.20 -12.15 -12.89
N ARG A 249 3.79 -13.27 -13.34
CA ARG A 249 3.21 -14.16 -14.36
C ARG A 249 2.39 -15.32 -13.78
N ASP A 250 2.64 -15.68 -12.54
CA ASP A 250 1.91 -16.72 -11.82
C ASP A 250 1.37 -16.11 -10.52
N LEU A 251 0.14 -15.62 -10.61
CA LEU A 251 -0.52 -14.99 -9.46
C LEU A 251 -0.70 -15.99 -8.32
N ALA A 252 -1.11 -17.24 -8.59
CA ALA A 252 -1.35 -18.23 -7.56
C ALA A 252 -0.08 -18.54 -6.76
N ALA A 253 1.02 -18.85 -7.46
CA ALA A 253 2.32 -19.11 -6.83
C ALA A 253 2.82 -17.89 -6.03
N ARG A 254 2.58 -16.66 -6.54
CA ARG A 254 2.98 -15.45 -5.80
C ARG A 254 2.16 -15.23 -4.54
N LEU A 255 0.85 -15.46 -4.55
CA LEU A 255 0.00 -15.40 -3.36
C LEU A 255 0.47 -16.39 -2.29
N ASP A 256 0.83 -17.62 -2.69
CA ASP A 256 1.36 -18.63 -1.79
C ASP A 256 2.72 -18.21 -1.18
N ALA A 257 3.60 -17.64 -2.00
CA ALA A 257 4.90 -17.15 -1.53
C ALA A 257 4.77 -15.99 -0.52
N ILE A 258 3.85 -15.04 -0.75
CA ILE A 258 3.56 -13.94 0.17
C ILE A 258 3.02 -14.51 1.49
N ARG A 259 2.02 -15.41 1.42
CA ARG A 259 1.44 -16.05 2.61
C ARG A 259 2.49 -16.79 3.42
N LEU A 260 3.35 -17.56 2.78
CA LEU A 260 4.44 -18.29 3.43
C LEU A 260 5.43 -17.33 4.11
N ALA A 261 5.76 -16.21 3.48
CA ALA A 261 6.65 -15.20 4.07
C ALA A 261 6.07 -14.64 5.38
N HIS A 262 4.78 -14.30 5.42
CA HIS A 262 4.11 -13.85 6.66
C HIS A 262 4.01 -14.94 7.70
N GLN A 263 3.70 -16.20 7.32
CA GLN A 263 3.71 -17.33 8.26
C GLN A 263 5.09 -17.56 8.89
N ASN A 264 6.16 -17.43 8.10
CA ASN A 264 7.54 -17.53 8.62
C ASN A 264 7.84 -16.40 9.61
N ARG A 265 7.40 -15.17 9.32
CA ARG A 265 7.60 -14.03 10.21
C ARG A 265 6.78 -14.16 11.50
N LEU A 266 5.55 -14.65 11.43
CA LEU A 266 4.74 -14.97 12.63
C LEU A 266 5.42 -16.00 13.52
N ARG A 267 6.01 -17.07 12.94
CA ARG A 267 6.78 -18.06 13.69
C ARG A 267 8.01 -17.44 14.35
N ALA A 268 8.75 -16.61 13.62
CA ALA A 268 9.91 -15.91 14.16
C ALA A 268 9.53 -14.97 15.32
N VAL A 269 8.39 -14.27 15.25
CA VAL A 269 7.87 -13.48 16.39
C VAL A 269 7.60 -14.37 17.60
N LEU A 270 6.91 -15.52 17.42
CA LEU A 270 6.62 -16.43 18.52
C LEU A 270 7.88 -17.03 19.16
N GLU A 271 8.91 -17.34 18.38
CA GLU A 271 10.20 -17.84 18.89
C GLU A 271 10.96 -16.80 19.72
N LEU A 272 10.73 -15.50 19.50
CA LEU A 272 11.31 -14.42 20.26
C LEU A 272 10.58 -14.15 21.59
N LEU A 273 9.37 -14.71 21.78
CA LEU A 273 8.48 -14.44 22.91
C LEU A 273 8.53 -15.51 24.02
N ASP A 274 9.58 -16.31 24.08
CA ASP A 274 9.85 -17.18 25.24
C ASP A 274 10.10 -16.36 26.52
N GLU A 275 10.57 -15.10 26.36
CA GLU A 275 10.67 -14.10 27.41
C GLU A 275 9.87 -12.85 26.98
N PRO A 276 9.30 -12.07 27.94
CA PRO A 276 8.53 -10.89 27.61
C PRO A 276 9.34 -9.86 26.82
N GLN A 277 8.83 -9.43 25.64
CA GLN A 277 9.49 -8.48 24.74
C GLN A 277 8.53 -7.35 24.35
N THR A 278 9.08 -6.17 24.10
CA THR A 278 8.39 -5.07 23.44
C THR A 278 8.44 -5.23 21.90
N ILE A 279 7.55 -4.54 21.17
CA ILE A 279 7.61 -4.50 19.70
C ILE A 279 8.97 -4.01 19.21
N SER A 280 9.58 -3.02 19.89
CA SER A 280 10.90 -2.47 19.51
C SER A 280 12.01 -3.50 19.64
N GLU A 281 12.00 -4.32 20.72
CA GLU A 281 12.96 -5.41 20.93
C GLU A 281 12.79 -6.49 19.86
N ILE A 282 11.57 -6.88 19.54
CA ILE A 282 11.27 -7.85 18.46
C ILE A 282 11.71 -7.31 17.10
N ALA A 283 11.34 -6.06 16.77
CA ALA A 283 11.67 -5.42 15.49
C ALA A 283 13.19 -5.35 15.27
N SER A 284 13.96 -5.04 16.32
CA SER A 284 15.42 -4.96 16.24
C SER A 284 16.08 -6.32 15.91
N ARG A 285 15.43 -7.43 16.27
CA ARG A 285 15.90 -8.79 15.97
C ARG A 285 15.45 -9.26 14.59
N LEU A 286 14.23 -8.90 14.16
CA LEU A 286 13.72 -9.27 12.85
C LEU A 286 14.35 -8.43 11.72
N PHE A 287 14.71 -7.17 12.00
CA PHE A 287 15.19 -6.20 11.03
C PHE A 287 16.45 -5.46 11.50
N PRO A 288 17.57 -6.14 11.76
CA PRO A 288 18.75 -5.56 12.43
C PRO A 288 19.48 -4.47 11.60
N GLU A 289 19.28 -4.46 10.30
CA GLU A 289 20.01 -3.57 9.38
C GLU A 289 19.25 -2.30 8.98
N VAL A 290 17.98 -2.15 9.38
CA VAL A 290 17.18 -0.99 8.99
C VAL A 290 17.68 0.32 9.63
N ARG A 291 17.58 1.42 8.86
CA ARG A 291 18.00 2.75 9.29
C ARG A 291 17.02 3.82 8.78
N GLY A 292 17.07 4.99 9.39
CA GLY A 292 16.26 6.13 8.97
C GLY A 292 14.75 5.85 9.03
N TYR A 293 14.02 6.21 8.00
CA TYR A 293 12.56 6.01 7.93
C TYR A 293 12.16 4.53 7.98
N ASN A 294 13.01 3.62 7.49
CA ASN A 294 12.74 2.18 7.52
C ASN A 294 12.64 1.59 8.95
N VAL A 295 13.15 2.29 9.97
CA VAL A 295 12.94 1.89 11.38
C VAL A 295 11.44 1.96 11.73
N LEU A 296 10.73 3.00 11.29
CA LEU A 296 9.29 3.10 11.50
C LEU A 296 8.56 1.96 10.77
N LEU A 297 8.91 1.70 9.51
CA LEU A 297 8.31 0.61 8.75
C LEU A 297 8.53 -0.76 9.41
N ALA A 298 9.71 -1.01 9.99
CA ALA A 298 10.01 -2.24 10.72
C ALA A 298 9.19 -2.36 12.02
N LEU A 299 8.98 -1.25 12.74
CA LEU A 299 8.12 -1.21 13.93
C LEU A 299 6.66 -1.49 13.58
N GLU A 300 6.13 -0.86 12.53
CA GLU A 300 4.77 -1.07 12.06
C GLU A 300 4.57 -2.51 11.56
N GLU A 301 5.47 -3.03 10.74
CA GLU A 301 5.42 -4.41 10.23
C GLU A 301 5.45 -5.43 11.39
N THR A 302 6.32 -5.23 12.37
CA THR A 302 6.38 -6.07 13.58
C THR A 302 5.09 -5.96 14.38
N GLY A 303 4.60 -4.73 14.60
CA GLY A 303 3.36 -4.47 15.32
C GLY A 303 2.16 -5.15 14.69
N ALA A 304 2.05 -5.12 13.35
CA ALA A 304 0.97 -5.81 12.63
C ALA A 304 1.00 -7.34 12.86
N HIS A 305 2.19 -7.95 12.95
CA HIS A 305 2.33 -9.38 13.24
C HIS A 305 2.03 -9.70 14.72
N VAL A 306 2.50 -8.87 15.65
CA VAL A 306 2.20 -8.98 17.09
C VAL A 306 0.68 -8.83 17.31
N GLU A 307 0.04 -7.82 16.73
CA GLU A 307 -1.41 -7.60 16.82
C GLU A 307 -2.19 -8.79 16.26
N TYR A 308 -1.79 -9.34 15.11
CA TYR A 308 -2.39 -10.54 14.52
C TYR A 308 -2.34 -11.75 15.46
N LEU A 309 -1.21 -11.98 16.13
CA LEU A 309 -1.06 -13.06 17.10
C LEU A 309 -1.88 -12.81 18.37
N ALA A 310 -1.95 -11.59 18.85
CA ALA A 310 -2.75 -11.20 20.02
C ALA A 310 -4.25 -11.40 19.76
N GLN A 311 -4.75 -10.98 18.60
CA GLN A 311 -6.15 -11.18 18.17
C GLN A 311 -6.55 -12.67 18.12
N ARG A 312 -5.56 -13.57 17.99
CA ARG A 312 -5.76 -15.04 17.96
C ARG A 312 -5.39 -15.74 19.26
N ALA A 313 -5.19 -14.96 20.34
CA ALA A 313 -4.84 -15.45 21.67
C ALA A 313 -3.59 -16.36 21.69
N GLN A 314 -2.64 -16.13 20.78
CA GLN A 314 -1.36 -16.86 20.75
C GLN A 314 -0.26 -16.17 21.56
N ILE A 315 -0.46 -14.89 21.82
CA ILE A 315 0.36 -14.08 22.74
C ILE A 315 -0.56 -13.28 23.66
N GLY A 316 -0.03 -12.93 24.84
CA GLY A 316 -0.68 -12.08 25.82
C GLY A 316 0.24 -10.93 26.21
N TRP A 317 -0.27 -10.09 27.10
CA TRP A 317 0.49 -8.98 27.71
C TRP A 317 0.96 -9.39 29.10
N GLU A 318 2.25 -9.28 29.38
CA GLU A 318 2.82 -9.57 30.70
C GLU A 318 2.51 -8.43 31.69
N ASN A 319 2.42 -7.18 31.20
CA ASN A 319 2.32 -5.99 32.05
C ASN A 319 1.08 -5.11 31.74
N LEU A 320 -0.06 -5.71 31.36
CA LEU A 320 -1.27 -4.97 30.98
C LEU A 320 -1.77 -4.03 32.11
N GLU A 321 -1.63 -4.43 33.38
CA GLU A 321 -2.02 -3.61 34.54
C GLU A 321 -1.28 -2.26 34.59
N ALA A 322 -0.10 -2.13 33.97
CA ALA A 322 0.62 -0.88 33.90
C ALA A 322 -0.11 0.19 33.08
N THR A 323 -1.11 -0.18 32.27
CA THR A 323 -1.94 0.74 31.47
C THR A 323 -3.05 1.41 32.26
N ASP A 324 -3.38 0.94 33.46
CA ASP A 324 -4.47 1.46 34.31
C ASP A 324 -4.32 2.93 34.68
N GLY A 325 -3.10 3.46 34.58
CA GLY A 325 -2.79 4.89 34.79
C GLY A 325 -3.26 5.84 33.68
N GLY A 326 -3.85 5.34 32.60
CA GLY A 326 -4.39 6.11 31.49
C GLY A 326 -3.35 6.79 30.59
N CYS A 327 -2.06 6.59 30.83
CA CYS A 327 -0.96 7.03 29.95
C CYS A 327 -0.37 5.81 29.22
N PRO A 328 0.02 5.93 27.94
CA PRO A 328 0.70 4.86 27.24
C PRO A 328 2.00 4.48 27.96
N VAL A 329 2.25 3.19 28.12
CA VAL A 329 3.46 2.60 28.69
C VAL A 329 4.01 1.53 27.73
N PRO A 330 5.31 1.20 27.79
CA PRO A 330 5.85 0.11 26.99
C PRO A 330 5.13 -1.21 27.32
N LEU A 331 4.48 -1.81 26.32
CA LEU A 331 3.78 -3.08 26.45
C LEU A 331 4.76 -4.22 26.18
N ARG A 332 4.73 -5.21 27.05
CA ARG A 332 5.54 -6.44 26.93
C ARG A 332 4.65 -7.62 26.60
N TYR A 333 4.99 -8.28 25.53
CA TYR A 333 4.26 -9.42 25.00
C TYR A 333 4.96 -10.71 25.37
N VAL A 334 4.19 -11.74 25.64
CA VAL A 334 4.69 -13.08 25.98
C VAL A 334 3.84 -14.12 25.24
N ARG A 335 4.49 -15.22 24.86
CA ARG A 335 3.79 -16.35 24.27
C ARG A 335 2.85 -16.97 25.32
N VAL A 336 1.64 -17.33 24.88
CA VAL A 336 0.69 -18.12 25.69
C VAL A 336 0.45 -19.46 25.03
N ASP A 337 0.17 -20.48 25.85
CA ASP A 337 -0.20 -21.80 25.34
C ASP A 337 -1.57 -21.69 24.66
N GLY A 338 -1.55 -21.62 23.35
CA GLY A 338 -2.73 -21.49 22.49
C GLY A 338 -2.74 -22.52 21.36
N PRO A 339 -3.82 -22.62 20.58
CA PRO A 339 -3.88 -23.50 19.42
C PRO A 339 -2.80 -23.13 18.42
N ALA A 340 -2.19 -24.13 17.76
CA ALA A 340 -1.17 -23.91 16.74
C ALA A 340 -1.69 -23.03 15.59
N LEU A 341 -0.80 -22.25 14.97
CA LEU A 341 -1.08 -21.51 13.74
C LEU A 341 -1.56 -22.49 12.65
N SER A 342 -2.79 -22.33 12.19
CA SER A 342 -3.37 -23.11 11.08
C SER A 342 -2.97 -22.52 9.72
#